data_5cb63d8dc2c982b1392113e98e71ddd7
#
_entry.id   5cb63d8dc2c982b1392113e98e71ddd7
#
_cell.length_a   1.000
_cell.length_b   1.000
_cell.length_c   1.000
_cell.angle_alpha   90.00
_cell.angle_beta   90.00
_cell.angle_gamma   90.00
#
_symmetry.space_group_name_H-M   'P 1'
#
loop_
_entity.id
_entity.type
_entity.pdbx_description
1 polymer ?
#
loop_
_entity_poly.entity_id
_entity_poly.type
_entity_poly.pdbx_seq_one_letter_code
_entity_poly.pdbx_strand_id
1 'polypeptide(L)'
;MRAYLLSRLGQTLLVVFLSLTAVFFLVRLGGDPVLLFLPMDIQAKDLNEFRERLGFNDPLAVQYGRFIGRALHGDFGESLRYKSDALQLVLERLPATLELALAALLLTFCVAVPVGVLSAVRRGSLFDLLGMGGAVLGQAVPGFWLGLMMIYLFSVRLGWLPTGGMGGALHFVMPCVVLASFYAARMARLTRSSVLDTLNEEFVLTARAKGLAERIVIGKHTLKNSAIPIVTLAGLDTGQLLGGAVITETIFAWPGLGRLTVQALLNRDFPVVLAAVFVFSVTYTLINFAVDLLYGWLDPRTRARA
;
A
#
# COMPACT_ATOMS: atom_id res chain seq x y z
N MET A 1 -15.35 -23.34 3.62
CA MET A 1 -14.56 -22.76 2.54
C MET A 1 -15.40 -22.00 1.51
N ARG A 2 -16.46 -22.57 0.90
CA ARG A 2 -17.34 -21.84 -0.05
C ARG A 2 -18.03 -20.62 0.58
N ALA A 3 -18.62 -20.76 1.77
CA ALA A 3 -19.27 -19.64 2.48
C ALA A 3 -18.26 -18.52 2.80
N TYR A 4 -17.05 -18.85 3.22
CA TYR A 4 -15.98 -17.88 3.46
C TYR A 4 -15.59 -17.11 2.19
N LEU A 5 -15.39 -17.81 1.06
CA LEU A 5 -15.09 -17.19 -0.23
C LEU A 5 -16.21 -16.24 -0.69
N LEU A 6 -17.47 -16.68 -0.56
CA LEU A 6 -18.63 -15.85 -0.92
C LEU A 6 -18.75 -14.62 -0.02
N SER A 7 -18.53 -14.76 1.28
CA SER A 7 -18.51 -13.63 2.22
C SER A 7 -17.42 -12.63 1.87
N ARG A 8 -16.21 -13.09 1.54
CA ARG A 8 -15.09 -12.23 1.13
C ARG A 8 -15.37 -11.52 -0.19
N LEU A 9 -15.95 -12.24 -1.17
CA LEU A 9 -16.36 -11.63 -2.44
C LEU A 9 -17.40 -10.54 -2.22
N GLY A 10 -18.41 -10.81 -1.35
CA GLY A 10 -19.42 -9.83 -0.97
C GLY A 10 -18.82 -8.59 -0.29
N GLN A 11 -17.87 -8.78 0.62
CA GLN A 11 -17.12 -7.67 1.25
C GLN A 11 -16.34 -6.85 0.21
N THR A 12 -15.66 -7.52 -0.74
CA THR A 12 -14.95 -6.86 -1.84
C THR A 12 -15.87 -5.97 -2.64
N LEU A 13 -16.98 -6.54 -3.11
CA LEU A 13 -17.97 -5.80 -3.90
C LEU A 13 -18.54 -4.61 -3.13
N LEU A 14 -18.83 -4.80 -1.84
CA LEU A 14 -19.31 -3.73 -0.97
C LEU A 14 -18.28 -2.60 -0.82
N VAL A 15 -17.01 -2.93 -0.57
CA VAL A 15 -15.93 -1.93 -0.43
C VAL A 15 -15.74 -1.15 -1.72
N VAL A 16 -15.68 -1.83 -2.87
CA VAL A 16 -15.55 -1.18 -4.17
C VAL A 16 -16.75 -0.27 -4.45
N PHE A 17 -17.97 -0.77 -4.21
CA PHE A 17 -19.21 0.00 -4.39
C PHE A 17 -19.24 1.25 -3.51
N LEU A 18 -18.93 1.12 -2.21
CA LEU A 18 -18.92 2.25 -1.27
C LEU A 18 -17.83 3.26 -1.63
N SER A 19 -16.64 2.80 -2.04
CA SER A 19 -15.54 3.67 -2.45
C SER A 19 -15.91 4.49 -3.70
N LEU A 20 -16.46 3.85 -4.72
CA LEU A 20 -16.93 4.54 -5.93
C LEU A 20 -18.06 5.52 -5.62
N THR A 21 -19.00 5.12 -4.78
CA THR A 21 -20.11 5.97 -4.33
C THR A 21 -19.58 7.22 -3.61
N ALA A 22 -18.67 7.02 -2.65
CA ALA A 22 -18.07 8.12 -1.89
C ALA A 22 -17.36 9.10 -2.81
N VAL A 23 -16.52 8.62 -3.73
CA VAL A 23 -15.78 9.50 -4.66
C VAL A 23 -16.71 10.20 -5.64
N PHE A 24 -17.76 9.53 -6.14
CA PHE A 24 -18.77 10.15 -6.99
C PHE A 24 -19.41 11.37 -6.33
N PHE A 25 -19.78 11.26 -5.04
CA PHE A 25 -20.37 12.37 -4.30
C PHE A 25 -19.34 13.42 -3.91
N LEU A 26 -18.14 13.02 -3.47
CA LEU A 26 -17.06 13.95 -3.10
C LEU A 26 -16.64 14.85 -4.27
N VAL A 27 -16.55 14.31 -5.48
CA VAL A 27 -16.26 15.10 -6.70
C VAL A 27 -17.31 16.17 -6.92
N ARG A 28 -18.59 15.88 -6.64
CA ARG A 28 -19.70 16.83 -6.81
C ARG A 28 -19.79 17.86 -5.70
N LEU A 29 -19.37 17.52 -4.49
CA LEU A 29 -19.28 18.50 -3.38
C LEU A 29 -18.17 19.53 -3.62
N GLY A 30 -17.16 19.21 -4.43
CA GLY A 30 -16.06 20.08 -4.82
C GLY A 30 -16.44 21.19 -5.82
N GLY A 31 -17.72 21.23 -6.28
CA GLY A 31 -18.23 22.21 -7.25
C GLY A 31 -18.84 21.55 -8.46
N ASP A 32 -19.25 22.41 -9.43
CA ASP A 32 -19.82 21.95 -10.69
C ASP A 32 -18.74 21.24 -11.52
N PRO A 33 -18.87 19.92 -11.78
CA PRO A 33 -17.89 19.19 -12.56
C PRO A 33 -17.66 19.80 -13.94
N VAL A 34 -18.67 20.42 -14.55
CA VAL A 34 -18.58 20.98 -15.90
C VAL A 34 -17.65 22.18 -15.95
N LEU A 35 -17.65 23.04 -14.92
CA LEU A 35 -16.72 24.17 -14.84
C LEU A 35 -15.25 23.72 -14.74
N LEU A 36 -15.02 22.46 -14.38
CA LEU A 36 -13.70 21.87 -14.25
C LEU A 36 -13.17 21.32 -15.57
N PHE A 37 -14.08 21.05 -16.54
CA PHE A 37 -13.76 20.50 -17.85
C PHE A 37 -13.42 21.54 -18.89
N LEU A 38 -13.72 22.81 -18.60
CA LEU A 38 -13.71 23.85 -19.62
C LEU A 38 -12.64 24.91 -19.33
N PRO A 39 -11.99 25.48 -20.36
CA PRO A 39 -11.14 26.66 -20.22
C PRO A 39 -11.91 27.82 -19.57
N MET A 40 -11.21 28.71 -18.84
CA MET A 40 -11.85 29.84 -18.13
C MET A 40 -12.55 30.86 -19.03
N ASP A 41 -12.36 30.78 -20.35
CA ASP A 41 -12.87 31.76 -21.34
C ASP A 41 -14.14 31.31 -22.08
N ILE A 42 -14.82 30.25 -21.62
CA ILE A 42 -16.00 29.74 -22.32
C ILE A 42 -17.25 30.59 -22.07
N GLN A 43 -17.99 30.87 -23.12
CA GLN A 43 -19.28 31.58 -23.06
C GLN A 43 -20.34 30.72 -22.35
N ALA A 44 -21.21 31.37 -21.57
CA ALA A 44 -22.27 30.69 -20.80
C ALA A 44 -23.21 29.80 -21.66
N LYS A 45 -23.33 30.08 -22.97
CA LYS A 45 -24.12 29.29 -23.91
C LYS A 45 -23.50 27.93 -24.20
N ASP A 46 -22.20 27.90 -24.42
CA ASP A 46 -21.44 26.66 -24.68
C ASP A 46 -21.37 25.78 -23.44
N LEU A 47 -21.37 26.40 -22.25
CA LEU A 47 -21.42 25.70 -20.98
C LEU A 47 -22.71 24.88 -20.79
N ASN A 48 -23.86 25.45 -21.16
CA ASN A 48 -25.16 24.76 -21.06
C ASN A 48 -25.26 23.61 -22.05
N GLU A 49 -24.79 23.81 -23.29
CA GLU A 49 -24.78 22.77 -24.30
C GLU A 49 -23.86 21.59 -23.89
N PHE A 50 -22.74 21.89 -23.25
CA PHE A 50 -21.81 20.89 -22.71
C PHE A 50 -22.41 20.11 -21.53
N ARG A 51 -23.17 20.80 -20.66
CA ARG A 51 -23.91 20.15 -19.55
C ARG A 51 -24.97 19.17 -20.08
N GLU A 52 -25.71 19.57 -21.12
CA GLU A 52 -26.73 18.71 -21.74
C GLU A 52 -26.09 17.48 -22.38
N ARG A 53 -25.05 17.67 -23.19
CA ARG A 53 -24.33 16.56 -23.85
C ARG A 53 -23.75 15.54 -22.85
N LEU A 54 -23.25 15.98 -21.72
CA LEU A 54 -22.67 15.11 -20.68
C LEU A 54 -23.71 14.60 -19.66
N GLY A 55 -24.98 15.07 -19.76
CA GLY A 55 -26.05 14.68 -18.86
C GLY A 55 -25.92 15.20 -17.43
N PHE A 56 -25.21 16.33 -17.25
CA PHE A 56 -25.07 16.96 -15.92
C PHE A 56 -26.33 17.72 -15.49
N ASN A 57 -27.26 17.99 -16.41
CA ASN A 57 -28.57 18.59 -16.10
C ASN A 57 -29.57 17.54 -15.59
N ASP A 58 -29.28 16.25 -15.72
CA ASP A 58 -30.13 15.18 -15.19
C ASP A 58 -30.17 15.17 -13.66
N PRO A 59 -31.25 14.66 -13.06
CA PRO A 59 -31.30 14.43 -11.62
C PRO A 59 -30.11 13.59 -11.13
N LEU A 60 -29.58 13.91 -9.94
CA LEU A 60 -28.37 13.27 -9.41
C LEU A 60 -28.46 11.72 -9.35
N ALA A 61 -29.67 11.19 -9.08
CA ALA A 61 -29.91 9.75 -9.07
C ALA A 61 -29.71 9.11 -10.48
N VAL A 62 -30.10 9.82 -11.54
CA VAL A 62 -29.92 9.36 -12.92
C VAL A 62 -28.46 9.38 -13.31
N GLN A 63 -27.74 10.46 -12.95
CA GLN A 63 -26.28 10.56 -13.17
C GLN A 63 -25.53 9.44 -12.43
N TYR A 64 -25.90 9.18 -11.17
CA TYR A 64 -25.32 8.10 -10.37
C TYR A 64 -25.59 6.71 -10.97
N GLY A 65 -26.85 6.43 -11.36
CA GLY A 65 -27.20 5.17 -12.01
C GLY A 65 -26.42 4.94 -13.32
N ARG A 66 -26.27 6.00 -14.14
CA ARG A 66 -25.47 5.95 -15.37
C ARG A 66 -23.98 5.72 -15.07
N PHE A 67 -23.44 6.39 -14.05
CA PHE A 67 -22.07 6.19 -13.61
C PHE A 67 -21.81 4.74 -13.16
N ILE A 68 -22.66 4.18 -12.29
CA ILE A 68 -22.50 2.79 -11.84
C ILE A 68 -22.64 1.82 -13.03
N GLY A 69 -23.61 2.04 -13.92
CA GLY A 69 -23.76 1.23 -15.13
C GLY A 69 -22.50 1.20 -15.99
N ARG A 70 -21.88 2.35 -16.24
CA ARG A 70 -20.61 2.45 -16.98
C ARG A 70 -19.45 1.81 -16.22
N ALA A 71 -19.33 2.08 -14.94
CA ALA A 71 -18.27 1.51 -14.10
C ALA A 71 -18.30 -0.02 -14.06
N LEU A 72 -19.47 -0.66 -14.09
CA LEU A 72 -19.62 -2.12 -14.20
C LEU A 72 -19.07 -2.70 -15.50
N HIS A 73 -18.98 -1.89 -16.56
CA HIS A 73 -18.36 -2.25 -17.84
C HIS A 73 -16.90 -1.79 -17.95
N GLY A 74 -16.33 -1.22 -16.87
CA GLY A 74 -14.97 -0.68 -16.87
C GLY A 74 -14.81 0.66 -17.58
N ASP A 75 -15.92 1.31 -17.96
CA ASP A 75 -15.91 2.61 -18.61
C ASP A 75 -15.97 3.73 -17.57
N PHE A 76 -14.83 4.34 -17.28
CA PHE A 76 -14.68 5.52 -16.42
C PHE A 76 -14.60 6.83 -17.23
N GLY A 77 -14.59 6.74 -18.56
CA GLY A 77 -14.44 7.85 -19.50
C GLY A 77 -12.98 8.11 -19.87
N GLU A 78 -12.79 9.16 -20.68
CA GLU A 78 -11.47 9.58 -21.15
C GLU A 78 -10.84 10.59 -20.19
N SER A 79 -9.52 10.46 -19.99
CA SER A 79 -8.71 11.46 -19.30
C SER A 79 -8.76 12.79 -20.04
N LEU A 80 -9.04 13.85 -19.31
CA LEU A 80 -9.09 15.20 -19.87
C LEU A 80 -7.70 15.70 -20.30
N ARG A 81 -6.68 15.27 -19.57
CA ARG A 81 -5.30 15.69 -19.80
C ARG A 81 -4.60 14.82 -20.84
N TYR A 82 -4.73 13.50 -20.75
CA TYR A 82 -3.99 12.54 -21.59
C TYR A 82 -4.73 12.14 -22.84
N LYS A 83 -6.03 12.48 -22.95
CA LYS A 83 -6.88 12.14 -24.10
C LYS A 83 -6.86 10.64 -24.44
N SER A 84 -6.88 9.82 -23.41
CA SER A 84 -6.86 8.35 -23.47
C SER A 84 -7.84 7.78 -22.46
N ASP A 85 -8.20 6.51 -22.61
CA ASP A 85 -9.07 5.81 -21.66
C ASP A 85 -8.49 5.85 -20.24
N ALA A 86 -9.32 6.27 -19.27
CA ALA A 86 -8.88 6.49 -17.90
C ALA A 86 -8.48 5.18 -17.20
N LEU A 87 -9.20 4.08 -17.45
CA LEU A 87 -8.89 2.78 -16.85
C LEU A 87 -7.58 2.22 -17.43
N GLN A 88 -7.40 2.31 -18.73
CA GLN A 88 -6.15 1.87 -19.37
C GLN A 88 -4.95 2.63 -18.79
N LEU A 89 -5.02 3.97 -18.73
CA LEU A 89 -3.95 4.79 -18.16
C LEU A 89 -3.59 4.39 -16.72
N VAL A 90 -4.60 4.08 -15.92
CA VAL A 90 -4.44 3.65 -14.52
C VAL A 90 -3.79 2.26 -14.45
N LEU A 91 -4.24 1.31 -15.29
CA LEU A 91 -3.68 -0.04 -15.34
C LEU A 91 -2.22 -0.06 -15.80
N GLU A 92 -1.82 0.84 -16.71
CA GLU A 92 -0.43 1.00 -17.14
C GLU A 92 0.50 1.46 -16.01
N ARG A 93 -0.02 2.17 -14.99
CA ARG A 93 0.74 2.65 -13.83
C ARG A 93 0.77 1.69 -12.64
N LEU A 94 -0.16 0.75 -12.59
CA LEU A 94 -0.28 -0.20 -11.49
C LEU A 94 0.99 -1.05 -11.28
N PRO A 95 1.65 -1.61 -12.31
CA PRO A 95 2.85 -2.42 -12.13
C PRO A 95 3.96 -1.68 -11.38
N ALA A 96 4.21 -0.42 -11.70
CA ALA A 96 5.25 0.38 -11.03
C ALA A 96 4.99 0.55 -9.52
N THR A 97 3.72 0.72 -9.13
CA THR A 97 3.33 0.76 -7.70
C THR A 97 3.54 -0.59 -7.03
N LEU A 98 3.13 -1.69 -7.69
CA LEU A 98 3.29 -3.04 -7.14
C LEU A 98 4.76 -3.45 -7.01
N GLU A 99 5.60 -3.11 -7.96
CA GLU A 99 7.05 -3.33 -7.91
C GLU A 99 7.69 -2.62 -6.72
N LEU A 100 7.35 -1.33 -6.52
CA LEU A 100 7.85 -0.56 -5.39
C LEU A 100 7.36 -1.12 -4.05
N ALA A 101 6.06 -1.46 -3.95
CA ALA A 101 5.49 -2.02 -2.75
C ALA A 101 6.10 -3.39 -2.40
N LEU A 102 6.30 -4.26 -3.40
CA LEU A 102 6.94 -5.57 -3.21
C LEU A 102 8.41 -5.43 -2.80
N ALA A 103 9.16 -4.54 -3.45
CA ALA A 103 10.55 -4.27 -3.10
C ALA A 103 10.67 -3.74 -1.66
N ALA A 104 9.79 -2.81 -1.25
CA ALA A 104 9.74 -2.30 0.11
C ALA A 104 9.35 -3.37 1.14
N LEU A 105 8.41 -4.26 0.81
CA LEU A 105 8.03 -5.40 1.65
C LEU A 105 9.19 -6.37 1.85
N LEU A 106 9.89 -6.73 0.77
CA LEU A 106 11.07 -7.60 0.83
C LEU A 106 12.18 -6.95 1.68
N LEU A 107 12.45 -5.66 1.50
CA LEU A 107 13.41 -4.93 2.31
C LEU A 107 13.00 -4.91 3.79
N THR A 108 11.71 -4.71 4.06
CA THR A 108 11.15 -4.79 5.42
C THR A 108 11.48 -6.13 6.08
N PHE A 109 11.24 -7.26 5.41
CA PHE A 109 11.57 -8.58 5.93
C PHE A 109 13.07 -8.79 6.12
N CYS A 110 13.86 -8.42 5.12
CA CYS A 110 15.32 -8.59 5.14
C CYS A 110 16.01 -7.81 6.26
N VAL A 111 15.41 -6.70 6.71
CA VAL A 111 15.95 -5.88 7.80
C VAL A 111 15.29 -6.22 9.13
N ALA A 112 13.97 -6.22 9.18
CA ALA A 112 13.22 -6.30 10.44
C ALA A 112 13.36 -7.66 11.14
N VAL A 113 13.30 -8.76 10.38
CA VAL A 113 13.37 -10.10 10.98
C VAL A 113 14.75 -10.35 11.60
N PRO A 114 15.89 -10.16 10.90
CA PRO A 114 17.19 -10.31 11.51
C PRO A 114 17.43 -9.37 12.69
N VAL A 115 17.05 -8.08 12.58
CA VAL A 115 17.21 -7.12 13.68
C VAL A 115 16.38 -7.55 14.88
N GLY A 116 15.12 -7.93 14.71
CA GLY A 116 14.24 -8.38 15.78
C GLY A 116 14.75 -9.66 16.48
N VAL A 117 15.17 -10.66 15.69
CA VAL A 117 15.73 -11.92 16.23
C VAL A 117 17.01 -11.67 16.99
N LEU A 118 17.95 -10.92 16.43
CA LEU A 118 19.24 -10.62 17.10
C LEU A 118 19.03 -9.80 18.36
N SER A 119 18.10 -8.83 18.35
CA SER A 119 17.73 -8.05 19.53
C SER A 119 17.11 -8.92 20.63
N ALA A 120 16.30 -9.91 20.27
CA ALA A 120 15.73 -10.85 21.23
C ALA A 120 16.79 -11.77 21.86
N VAL A 121 17.65 -12.35 21.02
CA VAL A 121 18.70 -13.28 21.45
C VAL A 121 19.75 -12.57 22.30
N ARG A 122 20.07 -11.31 21.98
CA ARG A 122 21.05 -10.49 22.73
C ARG A 122 20.35 -9.42 23.57
N ARG A 123 19.27 -9.78 24.24
CA ARG A 123 18.46 -8.87 25.09
C ARG A 123 19.34 -8.09 26.07
N GLY A 124 19.13 -6.77 26.15
CA GLY A 124 19.86 -5.85 27.03
C GLY A 124 21.26 -5.48 26.53
N SER A 125 21.71 -5.98 25.39
CA SER A 125 22.98 -5.59 24.77
C SER A 125 22.88 -4.25 24.04
N LEU A 126 24.04 -3.68 23.68
CA LEU A 126 24.13 -2.48 22.86
C LEU A 126 23.43 -2.69 21.49
N PHE A 127 23.50 -3.90 20.94
CA PHE A 127 22.81 -4.25 19.70
C PHE A 127 21.28 -4.16 19.84
N ASP A 128 20.74 -4.66 20.96
CA ASP A 128 19.30 -4.56 21.26
C ASP A 128 18.89 -3.09 21.44
N LEU A 129 19.68 -2.33 22.17
CA LEU A 129 19.43 -0.89 22.38
C LEU A 129 19.42 -0.11 21.06
N LEU A 130 20.45 -0.30 20.22
CA LEU A 130 20.55 0.39 18.91
C LEU A 130 19.49 -0.10 17.92
N GLY A 131 19.22 -1.41 17.85
CA GLY A 131 18.20 -1.98 16.97
C GLY A 131 16.81 -1.48 17.32
N MET A 132 16.44 -1.48 18.59
CA MET A 132 15.12 -1.02 19.05
C MET A 132 15.03 0.52 19.07
N GLY A 133 16.11 1.22 19.40
CA GLY A 133 16.20 2.68 19.29
C GLY A 133 16.03 3.14 17.83
N GLY A 134 16.72 2.47 16.90
CA GLY A 134 16.54 2.71 15.46
C GLY A 134 15.12 2.41 14.99
N ALA A 135 14.48 1.36 15.50
CA ALA A 135 13.08 1.06 15.20
C ALA A 135 12.14 2.17 15.73
N VAL A 136 12.36 2.70 16.92
CA VAL A 136 11.56 3.83 17.43
C VAL A 136 11.75 5.07 16.55
N LEU A 137 12.98 5.41 16.17
CA LEU A 137 13.27 6.54 15.29
C LEU A 137 12.65 6.34 13.91
N GLY A 138 12.77 5.14 13.32
CA GLY A 138 12.17 4.83 12.01
C GLY A 138 10.64 4.96 11.99
N GLN A 139 9.98 4.81 13.12
CA GLN A 139 8.53 5.00 13.24
C GLN A 139 8.14 6.45 13.58
N ALA A 140 9.02 7.18 14.28
CA ALA A 140 8.75 8.56 14.69
C ALA A 140 8.98 9.57 13.55
N VAL A 141 9.88 9.25 12.62
CA VAL A 141 10.23 10.15 11.51
C VAL A 141 9.16 10.08 10.42
N PRO A 142 8.54 11.22 10.03
CA PRO A 142 7.59 11.23 8.93
C PRO A 142 8.24 10.80 7.62
N GLY A 143 7.60 9.85 6.87
CA GLY A 143 8.17 9.31 5.64
C GLY A 143 8.49 10.37 4.58
N PHE A 144 7.64 11.41 4.44
CA PHE A 144 7.90 12.50 3.50
C PHE A 144 9.16 13.28 3.86
N TRP A 145 9.40 13.55 5.14
CA TRP A 145 10.59 14.24 5.61
C TRP A 145 11.84 13.39 5.37
N LEU A 146 11.76 12.09 5.70
CA LEU A 146 12.86 11.15 5.44
C LEU A 146 13.20 11.13 3.95
N GLY A 147 12.20 11.08 3.07
CA GLY A 147 12.40 11.10 1.63
C GLY A 147 13.13 12.35 1.14
N LEU A 148 12.71 13.53 1.59
CA LEU A 148 13.36 14.80 1.25
C LEU A 148 14.81 14.86 1.77
N MET A 149 15.05 14.39 2.99
CA MET A 149 16.41 14.35 3.57
C MET A 149 17.30 13.37 2.82
N MET A 150 16.79 12.21 2.41
CA MET A 150 17.55 11.24 1.61
C MET A 150 17.90 11.81 0.23
N ILE A 151 16.96 12.48 -0.46
CA ILE A 151 17.24 13.16 -1.72
C ILE A 151 18.34 14.22 -1.52
N TYR A 152 18.18 15.08 -0.50
CA TYR A 152 19.15 16.12 -0.22
C TYR A 152 20.55 15.55 0.05
N LEU A 153 20.65 14.52 0.89
CA LEU A 153 21.94 13.95 1.29
C LEU A 153 22.55 13.11 0.16
N PHE A 154 21.83 12.07 -0.31
CA PHE A 154 22.41 11.07 -1.19
C PHE A 154 22.42 11.48 -2.67
N SER A 155 21.50 12.34 -3.09
CA SER A 155 21.43 12.77 -4.48
C SER A 155 22.09 14.14 -4.67
N VAL A 156 21.68 15.16 -3.90
CA VAL A 156 22.16 16.54 -4.13
C VAL A 156 23.57 16.74 -3.56
N ARG A 157 23.87 16.30 -2.33
CA ARG A 157 25.16 16.53 -1.69
C ARG A 157 26.22 15.53 -2.11
N LEU A 158 25.90 14.23 -2.15
CA LEU A 158 26.85 13.16 -2.40
C LEU A 158 26.86 12.72 -3.87
N GLY A 159 25.79 12.95 -4.63
CA GLY A 159 25.70 12.53 -6.04
C GLY A 159 25.68 11.00 -6.24
N TRP A 160 25.36 10.22 -5.20
CA TRP A 160 25.43 8.76 -5.25
C TRP A 160 24.19 8.11 -5.86
N LEU A 161 23.02 8.70 -5.63
CA LEU A 161 21.73 8.16 -6.05
C LEU A 161 20.95 9.17 -6.89
N PRO A 162 20.11 8.72 -7.83
CA PRO A 162 19.27 9.60 -8.63
C PRO A 162 18.20 10.27 -7.74
N THR A 163 17.81 11.50 -8.06
CA THR A 163 16.80 12.25 -7.30
C THR A 163 15.42 11.62 -7.34
N GLY A 164 15.08 10.92 -8.41
CA GLY A 164 13.77 10.29 -8.60
C GLY A 164 13.59 9.73 -10.01
N GLY A 165 12.35 9.41 -10.35
CA GLY A 165 12.00 8.71 -11.58
C GLY A 165 12.17 7.18 -11.45
N MET A 166 11.93 6.47 -12.55
CA MET A 166 12.09 5.02 -12.66
C MET A 166 13.18 4.71 -13.68
N GLY A 167 14.08 3.79 -13.32
CA GLY A 167 15.22 3.41 -14.15
C GLY A 167 15.85 2.12 -13.62
N GLY A 168 17.17 2.07 -13.52
CA GLY A 168 17.89 0.92 -12.95
C GLY A 168 17.74 0.78 -11.44
N ALA A 169 18.41 -0.20 -10.85
CA ALA A 169 18.31 -0.56 -9.43
C ALA A 169 18.53 0.61 -8.46
N LEU A 170 19.39 1.58 -8.81
CA LEU A 170 19.66 2.74 -7.95
C LEU A 170 18.42 3.64 -7.72
N HIS A 171 17.47 3.66 -8.66
CA HIS A 171 16.23 4.42 -8.52
C HIS A 171 15.30 3.83 -7.45
N PHE A 172 15.41 2.52 -7.14
CA PHE A 172 14.63 1.86 -6.10
C PHE A 172 15.14 2.14 -4.69
N VAL A 173 16.44 2.42 -4.51
CA VAL A 173 17.07 2.44 -3.17
C VAL A 173 16.36 3.41 -2.23
N MET A 174 16.30 4.68 -2.57
CA MET A 174 15.70 5.68 -1.67
C MET A 174 14.18 5.48 -1.49
N PRO A 175 13.37 5.31 -2.55
CA PRO A 175 11.93 5.05 -2.39
C PRO A 175 11.64 3.81 -1.55
N CYS A 176 12.35 2.70 -1.76
CA CYS A 176 12.16 1.47 -0.98
C CYS A 176 12.52 1.66 0.50
N VAL A 177 13.65 2.33 0.80
CA VAL A 177 14.06 2.60 2.19
C VAL A 177 13.04 3.46 2.90
N VAL A 178 12.55 4.52 2.26
CA VAL A 178 11.53 5.41 2.84
C VAL A 178 10.24 4.66 3.09
N LEU A 179 9.75 3.93 2.09
CA LEU A 179 8.49 3.17 2.21
C LEU A 179 8.61 2.04 3.24
N ALA A 180 9.75 1.34 3.29
CA ALA A 180 10.00 0.24 4.23
C ALA A 180 10.25 0.71 5.67
N SER A 181 10.76 1.91 5.90
CA SER A 181 11.27 2.37 7.21
C SER A 181 10.25 2.21 8.34
N PHE A 182 9.02 2.67 8.12
CA PHE A 182 7.94 2.58 9.12
C PHE A 182 7.55 1.12 9.41
N TYR A 183 7.39 0.31 8.36
CA TYR A 183 6.96 -1.08 8.47
C TYR A 183 8.06 -1.97 9.05
N ALA A 184 9.31 -1.74 8.67
CA ALA A 184 10.47 -2.44 9.23
C ALA A 184 10.62 -2.18 10.72
N ALA A 185 10.43 -0.94 11.15
CA ALA A 185 10.47 -0.57 12.57
C ALA A 185 9.40 -1.29 13.39
N ARG A 186 8.16 -1.34 12.89
CA ARG A 186 7.04 -2.04 13.55
C ARG A 186 7.26 -3.54 13.58
N MET A 187 7.68 -4.11 12.46
CA MET A 187 7.94 -5.54 12.32
C MET A 187 9.12 -6.02 13.17
N ALA A 188 10.21 -5.24 13.26
CA ALA A 188 11.36 -5.58 14.10
C ALA A 188 10.98 -5.68 15.58
N ARG A 189 10.17 -4.76 16.09
CA ARG A 189 9.68 -4.78 17.46
C ARG A 189 8.76 -5.97 17.72
N LEU A 190 7.83 -6.27 16.81
CA LEU A 190 6.98 -7.45 16.94
C LEU A 190 7.81 -8.74 16.88
N THR A 191 8.76 -8.84 15.95
CA THR A 191 9.64 -9.98 15.83
C THR A 191 10.42 -10.21 17.13
N ARG A 192 10.99 -9.13 17.69
CA ARG A 192 11.69 -9.21 18.99
C ARG A 192 10.79 -9.74 20.11
N SER A 193 9.59 -9.18 20.26
CA SER A 193 8.64 -9.64 21.29
C SER A 193 8.26 -11.10 21.10
N SER A 194 7.84 -11.49 19.91
CA SER A 194 7.43 -12.87 19.61
C SER A 194 8.54 -13.89 19.79
N VAL A 195 9.78 -13.52 19.45
CA VAL A 195 10.95 -14.38 19.67
C VAL A 195 11.27 -14.49 21.15
N LEU A 196 11.21 -13.40 21.92
CA LEU A 196 11.42 -13.43 23.38
C LEU A 196 10.39 -14.32 24.08
N ASP A 197 9.12 -14.20 23.73
CA ASP A 197 8.06 -15.02 24.29
C ASP A 197 8.32 -16.50 24.00
N THR A 198 8.65 -16.83 22.75
CA THR A 198 8.92 -18.20 22.32
C THR A 198 10.20 -18.78 22.97
N LEU A 199 11.23 -17.98 23.20
CA LEU A 199 12.48 -18.44 23.83
C LEU A 199 12.29 -18.95 25.26
N ASN A 200 11.21 -18.54 25.96
CA ASN A 200 10.88 -18.95 27.31
C ASN A 200 9.97 -20.20 27.36
N GLU A 201 9.56 -20.73 26.22
CA GLU A 201 8.68 -21.90 26.14
C GLU A 201 9.43 -23.20 26.49
N GLU A 202 8.73 -24.17 27.11
CA GLU A 202 9.29 -25.43 27.59
C GLU A 202 9.95 -26.28 26.49
N PHE A 203 9.40 -26.23 25.25
CA PHE A 203 10.00 -26.99 24.14
C PHE A 203 11.37 -26.42 23.72
N VAL A 204 11.62 -25.13 23.92
CA VAL A 204 12.94 -24.52 23.66
C VAL A 204 13.94 -24.95 24.73
N LEU A 205 13.52 -24.99 25.99
CA LEU A 205 14.34 -25.52 27.07
C LEU A 205 14.69 -27.01 26.85
N THR A 206 13.72 -27.80 26.42
CA THR A 206 13.92 -29.21 26.05
C THR A 206 14.90 -29.36 24.87
N ALA A 207 14.82 -28.50 23.86
CA ALA A 207 15.73 -28.52 22.72
C ALA A 207 17.19 -28.24 23.16
N ARG A 208 17.38 -27.28 24.07
CA ARG A 208 18.70 -26.98 24.67
C ARG A 208 19.21 -28.11 25.54
N ALA A 209 18.34 -28.70 26.36
CA ALA A 209 18.70 -29.85 27.21
C ALA A 209 19.14 -31.08 26.40
N LYS A 210 18.63 -31.25 25.17
CA LYS A 210 19.08 -32.26 24.21
C LYS A 210 20.41 -31.94 23.51
N GLY A 211 21.06 -30.83 23.86
CA GLY A 211 22.36 -30.44 23.30
C GLY A 211 22.32 -29.89 21.88
N LEU A 212 21.16 -29.42 21.39
CA LEU A 212 21.06 -28.82 20.08
C LEU A 212 21.83 -27.51 20.01
N ALA A 213 22.55 -27.27 18.90
CA ALA A 213 23.27 -26.03 18.68
C ALA A 213 22.30 -24.83 18.68
N GLU A 214 22.69 -23.71 19.31
CA GLU A 214 21.82 -22.53 19.49
C GLU A 214 21.24 -22.00 18.16
N ARG A 215 22.01 -22.06 17.08
CA ARG A 215 21.52 -21.71 15.71
C ARG A 215 20.32 -22.55 15.26
N ILE A 216 20.25 -23.83 15.69
CA ILE A 216 19.13 -24.73 15.36
C ILE A 216 17.95 -24.41 16.29
N VAL A 217 18.20 -24.17 17.56
CA VAL A 217 17.19 -23.75 18.54
C VAL A 217 16.52 -22.48 18.08
N ILE A 218 17.28 -21.45 17.68
CA ILE A 218 16.74 -20.17 17.23
C ILE A 218 16.04 -20.30 15.88
N GLY A 219 16.73 -20.83 14.85
CA GLY A 219 16.23 -20.85 13.48
C GLY A 219 15.07 -21.80 13.26
N LYS A 220 15.14 -23.04 13.80
CA LYS A 220 14.16 -24.09 13.54
C LYS A 220 13.05 -24.15 14.60
N HIS A 221 13.39 -23.98 15.87
CA HIS A 221 12.41 -24.15 16.93
C HIS A 221 11.77 -22.80 17.33
N THR A 222 12.58 -21.76 17.55
CA THR A 222 12.04 -20.47 17.99
C THR A 222 11.41 -19.69 16.84
N LEU A 223 12.15 -19.40 15.78
CA LEU A 223 11.67 -18.52 14.68
C LEU A 223 10.45 -19.12 13.97
N LYS A 224 10.41 -20.44 13.76
CA LYS A 224 9.25 -21.11 13.17
C LYS A 224 7.96 -20.87 13.98
N ASN A 225 8.02 -20.93 15.30
CA ASN A 225 6.86 -20.74 16.16
C ASN A 225 6.52 -19.25 16.34
N SER A 226 7.53 -18.37 16.32
CA SER A 226 7.33 -16.90 16.31
C SER A 226 6.87 -16.36 14.97
N ALA A 227 6.88 -17.15 13.90
CA ALA A 227 6.57 -16.68 12.54
C ALA A 227 5.10 -16.28 12.36
N ILE A 228 4.16 -16.90 13.08
CA ILE A 228 2.72 -16.63 12.91
C ILE A 228 2.39 -15.15 13.11
N PRO A 229 2.73 -14.49 14.24
CA PRO A 229 2.48 -13.05 14.41
C PRO A 229 3.21 -12.19 13.37
N ILE A 230 4.43 -12.58 12.97
CA ILE A 230 5.25 -11.84 12.00
C ILE A 230 4.58 -11.85 10.62
N VAL A 231 4.15 -13.04 10.15
CA VAL A 231 3.46 -13.17 8.85
C VAL A 231 2.09 -12.49 8.89
N THR A 232 1.39 -12.55 10.03
CA THR A 232 0.13 -11.82 10.24
C THR A 232 0.32 -10.32 10.07
N LEU A 233 1.32 -9.74 10.73
CA LEU A 233 1.62 -8.32 10.58
C LEU A 233 2.01 -7.97 9.14
N ALA A 234 2.86 -8.80 8.51
CA ALA A 234 3.26 -8.60 7.13
C ALA A 234 2.07 -8.55 6.16
N GLY A 235 1.11 -9.43 6.36
CA GLY A 235 -0.11 -9.42 5.56
C GLY A 235 -0.89 -8.13 5.71
N LEU A 236 -1.11 -7.65 6.93
CA LEU A 236 -1.75 -6.37 7.20
C LEU A 236 -0.96 -5.20 6.59
N ASP A 237 0.37 -5.24 6.70
CA ASP A 237 1.25 -4.20 6.16
C ASP A 237 1.24 -4.16 4.64
N THR A 238 1.06 -5.30 3.95
CA THR A 238 1.04 -5.37 2.48
C THR A 238 -0.06 -4.49 1.89
N GLY A 239 -1.26 -4.52 2.47
CA GLY A 239 -2.35 -3.63 2.05
C GLY A 239 -2.03 -2.15 2.33
N GLN A 240 -1.46 -1.85 3.50
CA GLN A 240 -1.13 -0.47 3.90
C GLN A 240 0.02 0.13 3.08
N LEU A 241 0.96 -0.69 2.59
CA LEU A 241 2.06 -0.26 1.72
C LEU A 241 1.55 0.43 0.45
N LEU A 242 0.44 -0.02 -0.13
CA LEU A 242 -0.16 0.64 -1.30
C LEU A 242 -0.59 2.08 -1.00
N GLY A 243 -1.19 2.33 0.17
CA GLY A 243 -1.54 3.68 0.60
C GLY A 243 -0.31 4.55 0.88
N GLY A 244 0.71 3.98 1.53
CA GLY A 244 1.98 4.66 1.81
C GLY A 244 2.80 4.95 0.54
N ALA A 245 2.65 4.14 -0.50
CA ALA A 245 3.31 4.34 -1.78
C ALA A 245 2.95 5.67 -2.43
N VAL A 246 1.73 6.17 -2.29
CA VAL A 246 1.25 7.44 -2.91
C VAL A 246 2.17 8.62 -2.58
N ILE A 247 2.52 8.78 -1.30
CA ILE A 247 3.40 9.86 -0.85
C ILE A 247 4.82 9.65 -1.38
N THR A 248 5.33 8.43 -1.27
CA THR A 248 6.68 8.07 -1.73
C THR A 248 6.83 8.25 -3.24
N GLU A 249 5.86 7.78 -4.02
CA GLU A 249 5.82 7.95 -5.47
C GLU A 249 5.82 9.42 -5.89
N THR A 250 5.10 10.26 -5.13
CA THR A 250 5.02 11.70 -5.40
C THR A 250 6.37 12.37 -5.14
N ILE A 251 7.01 12.07 -4.00
CA ILE A 251 8.30 12.66 -3.61
C ILE A 251 9.42 12.28 -4.59
N PHE A 252 9.51 11.00 -4.93
CA PHE A 252 10.55 10.48 -5.81
C PHE A 252 10.19 10.52 -7.29
N ALA A 253 9.10 11.19 -7.66
CA ALA A 253 8.61 11.23 -9.04
C ALA A 253 8.49 9.83 -9.69
N TRP A 254 8.22 8.80 -8.88
CA TRP A 254 8.02 7.42 -9.34
C TRP A 254 6.75 7.33 -10.20
N PRO A 255 6.80 6.68 -11.38
CA PRO A 255 5.66 6.71 -12.33
C PRO A 255 4.55 5.71 -11.96
N GLY A 256 4.18 5.66 -10.69
CA GLY A 256 3.15 4.75 -10.18
C GLY A 256 1.74 5.34 -10.21
N LEU A 257 0.80 4.49 -9.77
CA LEU A 257 -0.63 4.79 -9.69
C LEU A 257 -0.94 5.89 -8.67
N GLY A 258 -0.25 5.89 -7.52
CA GLY A 258 -0.46 6.90 -6.48
C GLY A 258 -0.11 8.30 -6.95
N ARG A 259 1.04 8.45 -7.60
CA ARG A 259 1.44 9.74 -8.21
C ARG A 259 0.47 10.17 -9.29
N LEU A 260 0.05 9.26 -10.17
CA LEU A 260 -0.97 9.55 -11.19
C LEU A 260 -2.27 10.07 -10.55
N THR A 261 -2.72 9.43 -9.46
CA THR A 261 -3.94 9.83 -8.73
C THR A 261 -3.82 11.24 -8.15
N VAL A 262 -2.69 11.56 -7.51
CA VAL A 262 -2.43 12.92 -6.98
C VAL A 262 -2.41 13.95 -8.11
N GLN A 263 -1.74 13.65 -9.22
CA GLN A 263 -1.71 14.54 -10.39
C GLN A 263 -3.10 14.72 -11.00
N ALA A 264 -3.88 13.66 -11.14
CA ALA A 264 -5.25 13.71 -11.63
C ALA A 264 -6.15 14.55 -10.71
N LEU A 265 -6.01 14.41 -9.39
CA LEU A 265 -6.76 15.21 -8.42
C LEU A 265 -6.43 16.70 -8.54
N LEU A 266 -5.14 17.06 -8.60
CA LEU A 266 -4.68 18.44 -8.73
C LEU A 266 -5.09 19.06 -10.06
N ASN A 267 -5.14 18.27 -11.14
CA ASN A 267 -5.58 18.70 -12.47
C ASN A 267 -7.09 18.53 -12.68
N ARG A 268 -7.83 18.09 -11.64
CA ARG A 268 -9.28 17.86 -11.70
C ARG A 268 -9.71 16.86 -12.80
N ASP A 269 -8.85 15.90 -13.11
CA ASP A 269 -9.10 14.82 -14.08
C ASP A 269 -9.89 13.69 -13.39
N PHE A 270 -11.18 13.92 -13.19
CA PHE A 270 -12.06 13.02 -12.43
C PHE A 270 -12.22 11.62 -13.03
N PRO A 271 -12.28 11.43 -14.36
CA PRO A 271 -12.24 10.09 -14.95
C PRO A 271 -11.08 9.26 -14.43
N VAL A 272 -9.87 9.81 -14.41
CA VAL A 272 -8.67 9.14 -13.88
C VAL A 272 -8.75 8.93 -12.37
N VAL A 273 -9.27 9.91 -11.61
CA VAL A 273 -9.45 9.74 -10.15
C VAL A 273 -10.40 8.59 -9.84
N LEU A 274 -11.55 8.51 -10.53
CA LEU A 274 -12.54 7.44 -10.35
C LEU A 274 -11.97 6.07 -10.71
N ALA A 275 -11.30 5.96 -11.86
CA ALA A 275 -10.62 4.75 -12.30
C ALA A 275 -9.52 4.32 -11.31
N ALA A 276 -8.73 5.27 -10.81
CA ALA A 276 -7.68 5.00 -9.84
C ALA A 276 -8.23 4.48 -8.51
N VAL A 277 -9.29 5.09 -7.97
CA VAL A 277 -9.95 4.62 -6.74
C VAL A 277 -10.53 3.22 -6.92
N PHE A 278 -11.13 2.94 -8.08
CA PHE A 278 -11.61 1.60 -8.42
C PHE A 278 -10.46 0.58 -8.40
N VAL A 279 -9.38 0.85 -9.14
CA VAL A 279 -8.22 -0.06 -9.24
C VAL A 279 -7.53 -0.22 -7.89
N PHE A 280 -7.36 0.84 -7.10
CA PHE A 280 -6.84 0.75 -5.74
C PHE A 280 -7.71 -0.13 -4.84
N SER A 281 -9.04 0.07 -4.86
CA SER A 281 -9.98 -0.70 -4.06
C SER A 281 -9.95 -2.19 -4.41
N VAL A 282 -9.95 -2.51 -5.70
CA VAL A 282 -9.85 -3.89 -6.20
C VAL A 282 -8.51 -4.51 -5.82
N THR A 283 -7.40 -3.81 -6.09
CA THR A 283 -6.04 -4.31 -5.79
C THR A 283 -5.85 -4.54 -4.28
N TYR A 284 -6.26 -3.57 -3.44
CA TYR A 284 -6.21 -3.69 -1.98
C TYR A 284 -6.97 -4.92 -1.50
N THR A 285 -8.18 -5.13 -2.02
CA THR A 285 -9.02 -6.25 -1.61
C THR A 285 -8.48 -7.59 -2.08
N LEU A 286 -7.93 -7.65 -3.31
CA LEU A 286 -7.28 -8.86 -3.83
C LEU A 286 -6.03 -9.23 -3.00
N ILE A 287 -5.23 -8.25 -2.61
CA ILE A 287 -4.07 -8.47 -1.73
C ILE A 287 -4.52 -9.00 -0.37
N ASN A 288 -5.51 -8.36 0.27
CA ASN A 288 -6.03 -8.83 1.55
C ASN A 288 -6.60 -10.26 1.43
N PHE A 289 -7.32 -10.55 0.34
CA PHE A 289 -7.83 -11.90 0.09
C PHE A 289 -6.70 -12.92 -0.05
N ALA A 290 -5.63 -12.59 -0.80
CA ALA A 290 -4.46 -13.47 -0.92
C ALA A 290 -3.78 -13.70 0.43
N VAL A 291 -3.67 -12.66 1.26
CA VAL A 291 -3.15 -12.73 2.63
C VAL A 291 -4.03 -13.60 3.52
N ASP A 292 -5.35 -13.48 3.44
CA ASP A 292 -6.30 -14.32 4.19
C ASP A 292 -6.18 -15.82 3.80
N LEU A 293 -5.95 -16.09 2.52
CA LEU A 293 -5.69 -17.47 2.05
C LEU A 293 -4.39 -18.03 2.63
N LEU A 294 -3.34 -17.21 2.68
CA LEU A 294 -2.07 -17.57 3.30
C LEU A 294 -2.24 -17.87 4.79
N TYR A 295 -3.05 -17.10 5.53
CA TYR A 295 -3.37 -17.39 6.92
C TYR A 295 -4.08 -18.73 7.10
N GLY A 296 -5.09 -19.00 6.28
CA GLY A 296 -5.79 -20.28 6.32
C GLY A 296 -4.89 -21.49 6.02
N TRP A 297 -3.75 -21.27 5.32
CA TRP A 297 -2.75 -22.29 5.07
C TRP A 297 -1.74 -22.44 6.22
N LEU A 298 -1.30 -21.32 6.82
CA LEU A 298 -0.30 -21.28 7.90
C LEU A 298 -0.86 -21.68 9.25
N ASP A 299 -2.11 -21.33 9.57
CA ASP A 299 -2.78 -21.67 10.82
C ASP A 299 -4.04 -22.51 10.57
N PRO A 300 -3.93 -23.86 10.63
CA PRO A 300 -5.08 -24.73 10.46
C PRO A 300 -6.20 -24.55 11.50
N ARG A 301 -5.91 -23.94 12.65
CA ARG A 301 -6.88 -23.68 13.71
C ARG A 301 -7.91 -22.62 13.30
N THR A 302 -7.54 -21.71 12.40
CA THR A 302 -8.46 -20.71 11.85
C THR A 302 -9.51 -21.32 10.92
N ARG A 303 -9.23 -22.51 10.31
CA ARG A 303 -10.18 -23.23 9.45
C ARG A 303 -11.38 -23.80 10.22
N ALA A 304 -11.24 -24.04 11.51
CA ALA A 304 -12.30 -24.65 12.33
C ALA A 304 -13.33 -23.64 12.84
N ARG A 305 -13.09 -22.32 12.67
CA ARG A 305 -13.97 -21.24 13.12
C ARG A 305 -14.69 -20.50 11.98
N ALA A 306 -14.42 -20.83 10.73
CA ALA A 306 -15.06 -20.33 9.52
C ALA A 306 -15.95 -21.41 8.89
#